data_e04ee3da539375f9d8a84985d557db84
#
_entry.id   e04ee3da539375f9d8a84985d557db84
#
_cell.length_a   1.000
_cell.length_b   1.000
_cell.length_c   1.000
_cell.angle_alpha   90.00
_cell.angle_beta   90.00
_cell.angle_gamma   90.00
#
_symmetry.space_group_name_H-M   'P 1'
#
loop_
_entity.id
_entity.type
_entity.pdbx_description
1 polymer ?
#
loop_
_entity_poly.entity_id
_entity_poly.type
_entity_poly.pdbx_seq_one_letter_code
_entity_poly.pdbx_strand_id
1 'polypeptide(L)'
;VKFYEKKIKNGTQDIYELKGNFKDAFPTKLKIDGVKQIVIKQEDKNTLKILFEDRKNLKTVYHVNKDTIKITVLGLDKSSTKKPIAKIAKEKKIYLPGKGKIVVLDAGHGGKDSGAVGGKNKYEKVVVFKITKYLESYLKQRGYKVYLTRNSDRFIKVNNRTILANKKKADIFISIHANAVPKSKAREMEGVETFFLSPARSERAKRVAALENKSDVRNMSGSTKQAFLESLNRPRITASHKLSIDIQRNMLYSARKIYKDVVDSGVREGPFWVLVGAQMPSVLIEVGYITHPKEGKRLFYSKYQKGLALGIANGIDAYFAKNP
;
A
#
# COMPACT_ATOMS: atom_id res chain seq x y z
N VAL A 1 5.24 -16.65 23.07
CA VAL A 1 5.89 -15.54 23.79
C VAL A 1 6.03 -15.95 25.25
N LYS A 2 7.25 -15.83 25.80
CA LYS A 2 7.49 -15.95 27.24
C LYS A 2 7.76 -14.54 27.77
N PHE A 3 7.20 -14.23 28.94
CA PHE A 3 7.41 -12.98 29.65
C PHE A 3 8.03 -13.26 31.00
N TYR A 4 9.03 -12.47 31.39
CA TYR A 4 9.60 -12.50 32.74
C TYR A 4 10.13 -11.11 33.12
N GLU A 5 10.02 -10.79 34.38
CA GLU A 5 10.54 -9.56 34.98
C GLU A 5 11.87 -9.85 35.68
N LYS A 6 12.87 -8.99 35.47
CA LYS A 6 14.17 -9.07 36.13
C LYS A 6 14.45 -7.79 36.88
N LYS A 7 14.76 -7.90 38.17
CA LYS A 7 15.28 -6.77 38.95
C LYS A 7 16.71 -6.47 38.55
N ILE A 8 17.02 -5.21 38.30
CA ILE A 8 18.36 -4.70 37.98
C ILE A 8 18.74 -3.61 38.99
N LYS A 9 20.03 -3.25 39.06
CA LYS A 9 20.60 -2.34 40.09
C LYS A 9 19.86 -0.99 40.21
N ASN A 10 19.19 -0.54 39.16
CA ASN A 10 18.50 0.77 39.12
C ASN A 10 17.05 0.68 38.60
N GLY A 11 16.31 -0.42 38.88
CA GLY A 11 14.93 -0.56 38.47
C GLY A 11 14.53 -1.97 38.04
N THR A 12 13.57 -2.07 37.16
CA THR A 12 13.07 -3.34 36.59
C THR A 12 13.34 -3.42 35.09
N GLN A 13 13.44 -4.63 34.60
CA GLN A 13 13.57 -4.95 33.18
C GLN A 13 12.50 -5.98 32.83
N ASP A 14 11.56 -5.60 31.97
CA ASP A 14 10.57 -6.50 31.40
C ASP A 14 11.15 -7.13 30.14
N ILE A 15 11.16 -8.45 30.08
CA ILE A 15 11.75 -9.21 28.97
C ILE A 15 10.69 -10.05 28.31
N TYR A 16 10.53 -9.86 27.02
CA TYR A 16 9.69 -10.67 26.13
C TYR A 16 10.58 -11.52 25.24
N GLU A 17 10.46 -12.81 25.37
CA GLU A 17 11.13 -13.79 24.51
C GLU A 17 10.10 -14.33 23.50
N LEU A 18 10.36 -14.08 22.23
CA LEU A 18 9.53 -14.52 21.11
C LEU A 18 10.23 -15.68 20.41
N LYS A 19 9.54 -16.79 20.26
CA LYS A 19 9.98 -17.93 19.46
C LYS A 19 9.35 -17.84 18.07
N GLY A 20 10.14 -17.96 17.02
CA GLY A 20 9.70 -17.88 15.63
C GLY A 20 10.87 -17.94 14.68
N ASN A 21 10.63 -17.80 13.39
CA ASN A 21 11.68 -17.74 12.39
C ASN A 21 11.94 -16.25 12.04
N PHE A 22 12.98 -15.68 12.60
CA PHE A 22 13.35 -14.29 12.42
C PHE A 22 14.54 -14.20 11.46
N LYS A 23 14.27 -13.68 10.25
CA LYS A 23 15.33 -13.34 9.31
C LYS A 23 15.70 -11.88 9.53
N ASP A 24 16.98 -11.63 9.81
CA ASP A 24 17.59 -10.29 9.83
C ASP A 24 16.93 -9.27 10.77
N ALA A 25 16.69 -9.64 12.03
CA ALA A 25 16.34 -8.68 13.06
C ALA A 25 17.58 -7.89 13.49
N PHE A 26 17.69 -6.65 13.06
CA PHE A 26 18.75 -5.75 13.48
C PHE A 26 18.54 -5.30 14.93
N PRO A 27 19.60 -5.28 15.77
CA PRO A 27 19.52 -4.72 17.11
C PRO A 27 19.06 -3.27 17.04
N THR A 28 17.92 -2.96 17.66
CA THR A 28 17.35 -1.61 17.64
C THR A 28 17.20 -1.10 19.07
N LYS A 29 17.67 0.13 19.30
CA LYS A 29 17.46 0.86 20.56
C LYS A 29 16.44 1.95 20.33
N LEU A 30 15.32 1.90 21.04
CA LEU A 30 14.24 2.88 20.97
C LEU A 30 14.12 3.63 22.30
N LYS A 31 13.71 4.89 22.24
CA LYS A 31 13.35 5.70 23.41
C LYS A 31 11.88 6.06 23.30
N ILE A 32 11.16 5.90 24.40
CA ILE A 32 9.75 6.30 24.53
C ILE A 32 9.62 7.04 25.87
N ASP A 33 8.75 8.05 25.93
CA ASP A 33 8.49 8.76 27.19
C ASP A 33 8.08 7.78 28.30
N GLY A 34 8.72 7.88 29.46
CA GLY A 34 8.50 7.01 30.62
C GLY A 34 9.30 5.69 30.59
N VAL A 35 10.01 5.39 29.53
CA VAL A 35 10.89 4.20 29.41
C VAL A 35 12.32 4.64 29.14
N LYS A 36 13.25 4.20 29.96
CA LYS A 36 14.67 4.57 29.80
C LYS A 36 15.21 4.07 28.46
N GLN A 37 14.91 2.81 28.10
CA GLN A 37 15.38 2.19 26.90
C GLN A 37 14.55 0.94 26.54
N ILE A 38 14.29 0.75 25.26
CA ILE A 38 13.78 -0.49 24.68
C ILE A 38 14.88 -1.05 23.79
N VAL A 39 15.28 -2.28 24.04
CA VAL A 39 16.30 -2.98 23.24
C VAL A 39 15.65 -4.18 22.58
N ILE A 40 15.75 -4.26 21.26
CA ILE A 40 15.36 -5.44 20.48
C ILE A 40 16.65 -6.15 20.09
N LYS A 41 16.79 -7.41 20.49
CA LYS A 41 17.98 -8.23 20.25
C LYS A 41 17.58 -9.61 19.74
N GLN A 42 18.17 -10.05 18.67
CA GLN A 42 18.06 -11.43 18.20
C GLN A 42 19.15 -12.26 18.91
N GLU A 43 18.74 -13.31 19.61
CA GLU A 43 19.68 -14.24 20.26
C GLU A 43 20.16 -15.34 19.30
N ASP A 44 19.23 -15.90 18.55
CA ASP A 44 19.48 -16.92 17.54
C ASP A 44 18.46 -16.81 16.40
N LYS A 45 18.54 -17.68 15.39
CA LYS A 45 17.63 -17.68 14.22
C LYS A 45 16.15 -17.78 14.60
N ASN A 46 15.85 -18.30 15.78
CA ASN A 46 14.50 -18.62 16.22
C ASN A 46 14.07 -17.83 17.47
N THR A 47 14.94 -16.98 18.02
CA THR A 47 14.67 -16.28 19.29
C THR A 47 14.95 -14.78 19.16
N LEU A 48 13.89 -14.00 19.36
CA LEU A 48 13.96 -12.55 19.48
C LEU A 48 13.65 -12.14 20.91
N LYS A 49 14.46 -11.26 21.50
CA LYS A 49 14.20 -10.65 22.80
C LYS A 49 13.90 -9.16 22.68
N ILE A 50 12.85 -8.73 23.34
CA ILE A 50 12.49 -7.31 23.51
C ILE A 50 12.63 -6.99 25.00
N LEU A 51 13.52 -6.08 25.33
CA LEU A 51 13.85 -5.69 26.68
C LEU A 51 13.39 -4.25 26.92
N PHE A 52 12.59 -4.05 27.95
CA PHE A 52 12.17 -2.73 28.42
C PHE A 52 12.92 -2.42 29.71
N GLU A 53 13.72 -1.36 29.72
CA GLU A 53 14.43 -0.90 30.89
C GLU A 53 13.81 0.36 31.44
N ASP A 54 13.45 0.34 32.72
CA ASP A 54 12.98 1.51 33.46
C ASP A 54 13.73 1.68 34.79
N ARG A 55 13.72 2.92 35.29
CA ARG A 55 14.27 3.24 36.61
C ARG A 55 13.23 3.15 37.72
N LYS A 56 11.93 3.07 37.41
CA LYS A 56 10.84 3.16 38.39
C LYS A 56 9.67 2.26 38.02
N ASN A 57 9.65 1.01 38.49
CA ASN A 57 8.48 0.13 38.48
C ASN A 57 7.61 0.17 37.20
N LEU A 58 8.22 -0.06 36.07
CA LEU A 58 7.56 -0.21 34.80
C LEU A 58 6.64 -1.45 34.84
N LYS A 59 5.41 -1.33 34.42
CA LYS A 59 4.54 -2.46 34.11
C LYS A 59 4.23 -2.47 32.63
N THR A 60 4.46 -3.63 31.99
CA THR A 60 4.05 -3.84 30.63
C THR A 60 2.97 -4.92 30.57
N VAL A 61 2.03 -4.77 29.64
CA VAL A 61 1.08 -5.82 29.28
C VAL A 61 1.20 -6.14 27.82
N TYR A 62 1.04 -7.38 27.43
CA TYR A 62 1.13 -7.76 26.04
C TYR A 62 -0.11 -8.51 25.56
N HIS A 63 -0.38 -8.36 24.29
CA HIS A 63 -1.41 -9.11 23.57
C HIS A 63 -0.82 -9.70 22.31
N VAL A 64 -1.02 -10.99 22.10
CA VAL A 64 -0.52 -11.73 20.94
C VAL A 64 -1.67 -12.00 19.99
N ASN A 65 -1.55 -11.50 18.76
CA ASN A 65 -2.34 -11.93 17.62
C ASN A 65 -1.47 -12.82 16.73
N LYS A 66 -2.13 -13.51 15.79
CA LYS A 66 -1.52 -14.54 14.93
C LYS A 66 -0.13 -14.18 14.35
N ASP A 67 0.11 -12.90 14.04
CA ASP A 67 1.32 -12.39 13.39
C ASP A 67 1.92 -11.14 14.08
N THR A 68 1.38 -10.72 15.23
CA THR A 68 1.81 -9.50 15.91
C THR A 68 1.79 -9.65 17.41
N ILE A 69 2.79 -9.07 18.08
CA ILE A 69 2.75 -8.83 19.51
C ILE A 69 2.59 -7.32 19.75
N LYS A 70 1.58 -6.96 20.54
CA LYS A 70 1.37 -5.59 21.00
C LYS A 70 1.75 -5.51 22.46
N ILE A 71 2.79 -4.75 22.76
CA ILE A 71 3.23 -4.49 24.13
C ILE A 71 2.79 -3.07 24.50
N THR A 72 2.07 -2.94 25.61
CA THR A 72 1.62 -1.65 26.16
C THR A 72 2.37 -1.40 27.46
N VAL A 73 3.04 -0.25 27.56
CA VAL A 73 3.72 0.21 28.76
C VAL A 73 2.73 0.98 29.59
N LEU A 74 2.55 0.57 30.86
CA LEU A 74 1.70 1.22 31.83
C LEU A 74 2.59 2.05 32.76
N GLY A 75 2.58 3.39 32.59
CA GLY A 75 3.24 4.32 33.50
C GLY A 75 2.49 4.38 34.85
N LEU A 76 3.19 4.16 35.95
CA LEU A 76 2.69 4.45 37.28
C LEU A 76 3.06 5.89 37.65
N ASP A 77 2.22 6.85 37.31
CA ASP A 77 2.27 8.18 37.88
C ASP A 77 1.91 8.10 39.38
N LYS A 78 2.88 8.34 40.23
CA LYS A 78 2.70 8.38 41.70
C LYS A 78 2.02 9.66 42.22
N SER A 79 1.28 10.39 41.39
CA SER A 79 0.57 11.61 41.84
C SER A 79 -0.90 11.61 41.46
N SER A 80 -1.67 10.64 41.95
CA SER A 80 -3.10 10.88 42.22
C SER A 80 -3.68 9.75 43.08
N THR A 81 -3.62 9.97 44.38
CA THR A 81 -4.52 9.32 45.32
C THR A 81 -5.96 9.70 45.00
N LYS A 82 -6.79 8.65 44.80
CA LYS A 82 -8.25 8.68 44.88
C LYS A 82 -9.00 9.40 43.74
N LYS A 83 -9.41 8.61 42.76
CA LYS A 83 -10.77 8.70 42.19
C LYS A 83 -11.14 7.43 41.45
N PRO A 84 -12.45 7.04 41.38
CA PRO A 84 -12.89 5.70 40.99
C PRO A 84 -12.69 5.42 39.51
N ILE A 85 -12.56 4.11 39.17
CA ILE A 85 -12.40 3.58 37.83
C ILE A 85 -13.72 3.72 37.05
N ALA A 86 -14.11 4.95 36.76
CA ALA A 86 -15.18 5.26 35.85
C ALA A 86 -14.86 6.60 35.18
N LYS A 87 -14.48 6.56 33.89
CA LYS A 87 -14.10 7.66 33.00
C LYS A 87 -12.59 7.87 32.80
N ILE A 88 -11.91 6.88 32.19
CA ILE A 88 -10.75 7.14 31.34
C ILE A 88 -11.07 6.58 29.96
N ALA A 89 -12.13 7.10 29.37
CA ALA A 89 -12.26 7.21 27.93
C ALA A 89 -11.66 8.57 27.51
N LYS A 90 -10.39 8.81 27.81
CA LYS A 90 -9.61 9.84 27.14
C LYS A 90 -8.88 9.19 25.98
N GLU A 91 -9.31 9.60 24.81
CA GLU A 91 -8.87 9.31 23.46
C GLU A 91 -7.40 8.86 23.40
N LYS A 92 -7.19 7.55 23.25
CA LYS A 92 -5.96 7.09 22.63
C LYS A 92 -5.92 7.77 21.26
N LYS A 93 -5.03 8.73 21.06
CA LYS A 93 -4.69 9.19 19.72
C LYS A 93 -4.21 7.97 18.96
N ILE A 94 -5.15 7.32 18.28
CA ILE A 94 -4.83 6.24 17.36
C ILE A 94 -3.99 6.90 16.27
N TYR A 95 -2.72 6.51 16.17
CA TYR A 95 -1.89 6.93 15.05
C TYR A 95 -2.53 6.36 13.79
N LEU A 96 -3.11 7.25 13.00
CA LEU A 96 -3.68 6.93 11.71
C LEU A 96 -2.70 7.45 10.65
N PRO A 97 -1.99 6.56 9.94
CA PRO A 97 -0.97 6.95 8.94
C PRO A 97 -1.50 7.94 7.92
N GLY A 98 -2.79 7.82 7.60
CA GLY A 98 -3.47 8.64 6.61
C GLY A 98 -4.10 9.92 7.12
N LYS A 99 -3.92 10.28 8.39
CA LYS A 99 -4.55 11.48 8.95
C LYS A 99 -4.13 12.74 8.21
N GLY A 100 -5.09 13.45 7.64
CA GLY A 100 -4.87 14.67 6.85
C GLY A 100 -4.49 14.42 5.38
N LYS A 101 -4.24 13.18 4.96
CA LYS A 101 -3.88 12.84 3.58
C LYS A 101 -5.10 12.45 2.74
N ILE A 102 -5.11 12.91 1.50
CA ILE A 102 -6.19 12.68 0.53
C ILE A 102 -5.66 11.75 -0.57
N VAL A 103 -6.33 10.63 -0.77
CA VAL A 103 -6.02 9.65 -1.82
C VAL A 103 -7.17 9.58 -2.81
N VAL A 104 -6.87 9.73 -4.09
CA VAL A 104 -7.85 9.43 -5.14
C VAL A 104 -7.50 8.10 -5.78
N LEU A 105 -8.45 7.19 -5.75
CA LEU A 105 -8.37 5.87 -6.36
C LEU A 105 -9.18 5.84 -7.65
N ASP A 106 -8.56 5.33 -8.68
CA ASP A 106 -9.16 5.15 -9.99
C ASP A 106 -9.26 3.65 -10.29
N ALA A 107 -10.47 3.16 -10.44
CA ALA A 107 -10.70 1.84 -11.02
C ALA A 107 -10.76 1.99 -12.53
N GLY A 108 -9.79 1.48 -13.25
CA GLY A 108 -9.73 1.55 -14.70
C GLY A 108 -11.03 1.08 -15.37
N HIS A 109 -11.29 1.57 -16.60
CA HIS A 109 -12.44 1.18 -17.39
C HIS A 109 -13.81 1.46 -16.74
N GLY A 110 -14.87 0.74 -17.16
CA GLY A 110 -16.21 0.84 -16.58
C GLY A 110 -17.29 1.16 -17.59
N GLY A 111 -18.53 0.76 -17.30
CA GLY A 111 -19.68 0.91 -18.18
C GLY A 111 -19.47 0.18 -19.51
N LYS A 112 -19.52 0.92 -20.62
CA LYS A 112 -19.31 0.40 -21.98
C LYS A 112 -17.87 -0.06 -22.27
N ASP A 113 -16.89 0.40 -21.48
CA ASP A 113 -15.50 -0.01 -21.58
C ASP A 113 -15.25 -1.18 -20.62
N SER A 114 -15.11 -2.38 -21.17
CA SER A 114 -14.89 -3.60 -20.40
C SER A 114 -13.46 -3.73 -19.88
N GLY A 115 -12.50 -2.98 -20.48
CA GLY A 115 -11.09 -3.28 -20.38
C GLY A 115 -10.77 -4.62 -21.07
N ALA A 116 -9.65 -5.20 -20.68
CA ALA A 116 -9.22 -6.49 -21.17
C ALA A 116 -10.18 -7.63 -20.75
N VAL A 117 -10.23 -8.69 -21.58
CA VAL A 117 -11.11 -9.85 -21.37
C VAL A 117 -10.25 -11.10 -21.19
N GLY A 118 -10.30 -11.67 -19.98
CA GLY A 118 -9.55 -12.90 -19.62
C GLY A 118 -10.28 -14.22 -19.90
N GLY A 119 -11.44 -14.16 -20.53
CA GLY A 119 -12.30 -15.31 -20.83
C GLY A 119 -13.78 -14.99 -20.65
N LYS A 120 -14.65 -16.00 -20.74
CA LYS A 120 -16.10 -15.81 -20.62
C LYS A 120 -16.45 -15.11 -19.30
N ASN A 121 -17.09 -13.94 -19.38
CA ASN A 121 -17.53 -13.09 -18.26
C ASN A 121 -16.37 -12.60 -17.32
N LYS A 122 -15.13 -12.62 -17.79
CA LYS A 122 -13.97 -12.15 -17.02
C LYS A 122 -13.46 -10.83 -17.57
N TYR A 123 -14.09 -9.75 -17.15
CA TYR A 123 -13.78 -8.39 -17.58
C TYR A 123 -12.86 -7.69 -16.57
N GLU A 124 -11.87 -6.97 -17.07
CA GLU A 124 -10.95 -6.18 -16.25
C GLU A 124 -11.68 -5.18 -15.34
N LYS A 125 -12.66 -4.44 -15.89
CA LYS A 125 -13.45 -3.46 -15.13
C LYS A 125 -14.04 -4.00 -13.83
N VAL A 126 -14.33 -5.32 -13.78
CA VAL A 126 -14.91 -5.98 -12.60
C VAL A 126 -13.86 -6.25 -11.55
N VAL A 127 -12.70 -6.75 -11.96
CA VAL A 127 -11.57 -7.07 -11.06
C VAL A 127 -11.03 -5.82 -10.41
N VAL A 128 -10.69 -4.81 -11.24
CA VAL A 128 -10.07 -3.57 -10.76
C VAL A 128 -11.03 -2.79 -9.85
N PHE A 129 -12.33 -2.81 -10.13
CA PHE A 129 -13.31 -2.20 -9.24
C PHE A 129 -13.37 -2.87 -7.87
N LYS A 130 -13.37 -4.21 -7.82
CA LYS A 130 -13.37 -4.94 -6.54
C LYS A 130 -12.11 -4.68 -5.74
N ILE A 131 -10.93 -4.69 -6.36
CA ILE A 131 -9.65 -4.38 -5.69
C ILE A 131 -9.67 -2.94 -5.17
N THR A 132 -10.14 -1.98 -5.97
CA THR A 132 -10.27 -0.58 -5.57
C THR A 132 -11.20 -0.42 -4.36
N LYS A 133 -12.31 -1.15 -4.30
CA LYS A 133 -13.23 -1.11 -3.15
C LYS A 133 -12.61 -1.69 -1.88
N TYR A 134 -11.82 -2.77 -1.96
CA TYR A 134 -11.07 -3.27 -0.82
C TYR A 134 -10.00 -2.28 -0.36
N LEU A 135 -9.28 -1.67 -1.31
CA LEU A 135 -8.27 -0.65 -1.02
C LEU A 135 -8.89 0.59 -0.35
N GLU A 136 -10.03 1.07 -0.87
CA GLU A 136 -10.80 2.15 -0.24
C GLU A 136 -11.09 1.86 1.24
N SER A 137 -11.58 0.64 1.53
CA SER A 137 -11.89 0.22 2.89
C SER A 137 -10.65 0.23 3.80
N TYR A 138 -9.54 -0.34 3.33
CA TYR A 138 -8.29 -0.37 4.11
C TYR A 138 -7.74 1.02 4.38
N LEU A 139 -7.74 1.91 3.39
CA LEU A 139 -7.24 3.27 3.54
C LEU A 139 -8.12 4.11 4.47
N LYS A 140 -9.45 4.00 4.37
CA LYS A 140 -10.37 4.69 5.30
C LYS A 140 -10.15 4.25 6.75
N GLN A 141 -9.93 2.96 7.01
CA GLN A 141 -9.59 2.45 8.35
C GLN A 141 -8.26 3.01 8.89
N ARG A 142 -7.36 3.44 8.02
CA ARG A 142 -6.07 4.06 8.35
C ARG A 142 -6.12 5.59 8.42
N GLY A 143 -7.32 6.18 8.32
CA GLY A 143 -7.55 7.63 8.46
C GLY A 143 -7.34 8.45 7.19
N TYR A 144 -7.12 7.82 6.04
CA TYR A 144 -7.06 8.52 4.76
C TYR A 144 -8.44 9.03 4.35
N LYS A 145 -8.49 10.23 3.76
CA LYS A 145 -9.65 10.71 3.04
C LYS A 145 -9.59 10.17 1.61
N VAL A 146 -10.51 9.26 1.28
CA VAL A 146 -10.47 8.53 0.00
C VAL A 146 -11.62 8.96 -0.89
N TYR A 147 -11.31 9.27 -2.14
CA TYR A 147 -12.27 9.51 -3.20
C TYR A 147 -12.07 8.50 -4.33
N LEU A 148 -13.15 8.09 -4.96
CA LEU A 148 -13.14 7.19 -6.11
C LEU A 148 -13.54 7.95 -7.38
N THR A 149 -12.89 7.65 -8.51
CA THR A 149 -13.30 8.18 -9.80
C THR A 149 -14.65 7.62 -10.21
N ARG A 150 -14.92 6.35 -9.91
CA ARG A 150 -16.23 5.71 -10.04
C ARG A 150 -16.57 4.87 -8.82
N ASN A 151 -17.82 4.89 -8.42
CA ASN A 151 -18.37 4.10 -7.31
C ASN A 151 -19.35 3.01 -7.77
N SER A 152 -19.53 2.88 -9.09
CA SER A 152 -20.38 1.89 -9.76
C SER A 152 -19.77 1.47 -11.09
N ASP A 153 -20.41 0.58 -11.84
CA ASP A 153 -20.01 0.21 -13.19
C ASP A 153 -20.46 1.29 -14.20
N ARG A 154 -19.70 2.38 -14.29
CA ARG A 154 -19.92 3.49 -15.22
C ARG A 154 -18.64 3.88 -15.94
N PHE A 155 -18.79 4.36 -17.17
CA PHE A 155 -17.68 4.88 -17.97
C PHE A 155 -17.25 6.27 -17.48
N ILE A 156 -15.93 6.46 -17.33
CA ILE A 156 -15.33 7.77 -17.03
C ILE A 156 -14.26 8.05 -18.09
N LYS A 157 -14.38 9.19 -18.76
CA LYS A 157 -13.34 9.66 -19.71
C LYS A 157 -12.00 9.78 -18.99
N VAL A 158 -10.91 9.41 -19.67
CA VAL A 158 -9.57 9.31 -19.07
C VAL A 158 -9.12 10.60 -18.38
N ASN A 159 -9.27 11.76 -19.03
CA ASN A 159 -8.89 13.05 -18.45
C ASN A 159 -9.73 13.44 -17.20
N ASN A 160 -11.00 13.02 -17.13
CA ASN A 160 -11.86 13.35 -15.98
C ASN A 160 -11.39 12.66 -14.68
N ARG A 161 -10.58 11.60 -14.80
CA ARG A 161 -10.02 10.87 -13.66
C ARG A 161 -9.01 11.73 -12.90
N THR A 162 -8.05 12.34 -13.60
CA THR A 162 -7.08 13.27 -13.00
C THR A 162 -7.69 14.63 -12.65
N ILE A 163 -8.67 15.13 -13.45
CA ILE A 163 -9.42 16.34 -13.10
C ILE A 163 -10.09 16.21 -11.73
N LEU A 164 -10.67 15.04 -11.43
CA LEU A 164 -11.23 14.78 -10.10
C LEU A 164 -10.15 14.84 -9.02
N ALA A 165 -8.99 14.19 -9.24
CA ALA A 165 -7.89 14.17 -8.30
C ALA A 165 -7.38 15.59 -8.00
N ASN A 166 -7.19 16.41 -9.03
CA ASN A 166 -6.78 17.81 -8.89
C ASN A 166 -7.83 18.63 -8.13
N LYS A 167 -9.13 18.51 -8.49
CA LYS A 167 -10.24 19.18 -7.79
C LYS A 167 -10.31 18.81 -6.31
N LYS A 168 -9.96 17.58 -5.96
CA LYS A 168 -9.92 17.11 -4.57
C LYS A 168 -8.62 17.49 -3.84
N LYS A 169 -7.66 18.12 -4.52
CA LYS A 169 -6.33 18.43 -4.00
C LYS A 169 -5.69 17.18 -3.38
N ALA A 170 -5.72 16.08 -4.14
CA ALA A 170 -5.21 14.81 -3.66
C ALA A 170 -3.71 14.86 -3.41
N ASP A 171 -3.25 14.18 -2.35
CA ASP A 171 -1.82 13.99 -2.08
C ASP A 171 -1.21 12.94 -3.01
N ILE A 172 -2.01 11.94 -3.42
CA ILE A 172 -1.62 10.92 -4.41
C ILE A 172 -2.83 10.48 -5.26
N PHE A 173 -2.53 10.05 -6.50
CA PHE A 173 -3.50 9.46 -7.41
C PHE A 173 -3.04 8.05 -7.82
N ILE A 174 -3.93 7.06 -7.70
CA ILE A 174 -3.63 5.66 -7.99
C ILE A 174 -4.68 5.09 -8.93
N SER A 175 -4.25 4.70 -10.14
CA SER A 175 -5.06 3.99 -11.12
C SER A 175 -4.76 2.49 -11.06
N ILE A 176 -5.80 1.66 -11.05
CA ILE A 176 -5.70 0.21 -10.92
C ILE A 176 -6.22 -0.45 -12.18
N HIS A 177 -5.39 -1.27 -12.79
CA HIS A 177 -5.58 -2.00 -14.05
C HIS A 177 -5.19 -3.47 -13.92
N ALA A 178 -5.52 -4.28 -14.92
CA ALA A 178 -5.09 -5.67 -15.04
C ALA A 178 -4.64 -5.94 -16.48
N ASN A 179 -3.35 -6.17 -16.64
CA ASN A 179 -2.65 -6.27 -17.89
C ASN A 179 -3.19 -7.41 -18.79
N ALA A 180 -2.96 -7.28 -20.07
CA ALA A 180 -3.35 -8.28 -21.06
C ALA A 180 -2.33 -8.41 -22.20
N VAL A 181 -2.29 -9.59 -22.79
CA VAL A 181 -1.54 -9.87 -24.02
C VAL A 181 -2.36 -10.75 -24.95
N PRO A 182 -2.04 -10.81 -26.27
CA PRO A 182 -2.67 -11.74 -27.20
C PRO A 182 -2.57 -13.19 -26.72
N LYS A 183 -3.53 -14.03 -27.12
CA LYS A 183 -3.60 -15.45 -26.71
C LYS A 183 -2.29 -16.23 -26.97
N SER A 184 -1.57 -15.92 -28.03
CA SER A 184 -0.28 -16.53 -28.35
C SER A 184 0.79 -16.31 -27.26
N LYS A 185 0.73 -15.19 -26.54
CA LYS A 185 1.68 -14.82 -25.48
C LYS A 185 1.11 -14.95 -24.07
N ALA A 186 -0.12 -15.44 -23.93
CA ALA A 186 -0.83 -15.45 -22.66
C ALA A 186 -0.18 -16.33 -21.58
N ARG A 187 0.65 -17.29 -21.94
CA ARG A 187 1.38 -18.17 -21.01
C ARG A 187 2.79 -17.66 -20.69
N GLU A 188 3.30 -16.71 -21.46
CA GLU A 188 4.67 -16.20 -21.35
C GLU A 188 4.75 -14.95 -20.46
N MET A 189 3.64 -14.21 -20.37
CA MET A 189 3.60 -12.92 -19.71
C MET A 189 2.74 -12.98 -18.44
N GLU A 190 3.38 -12.76 -17.31
CA GLU A 190 2.75 -12.75 -15.99
C GLU A 190 3.41 -11.72 -15.05
N GLY A 191 2.80 -11.50 -13.89
CA GLY A 191 3.34 -10.72 -12.80
C GLY A 191 2.63 -9.39 -12.56
N VAL A 192 2.87 -8.85 -11.38
CA VAL A 192 2.40 -7.53 -10.96
C VAL A 192 3.42 -6.46 -11.34
N GLU A 193 2.95 -5.29 -11.73
CA GLU A 193 3.79 -4.22 -12.24
C GLU A 193 3.24 -2.85 -11.83
N THR A 194 4.11 -1.88 -11.56
CA THR A 194 3.68 -0.51 -11.24
C THR A 194 4.35 0.49 -12.15
N PHE A 195 3.56 1.37 -12.74
CA PHE A 195 4.01 2.39 -13.68
C PHE A 195 3.87 3.80 -13.11
N PHE A 196 4.79 4.68 -13.50
CA PHE A 196 4.69 6.12 -13.31
C PHE A 196 4.84 6.86 -14.65
N LEU A 197 4.35 8.10 -14.72
CA LEU A 197 4.36 8.89 -15.94
C LEU A 197 5.77 9.34 -16.28
N SER A 198 6.27 8.93 -17.45
CA SER A 198 7.52 9.38 -18.06
C SER A 198 7.58 8.87 -19.51
N PRO A 199 8.47 9.38 -20.38
CA PRO A 199 8.76 8.72 -21.65
C PRO A 199 9.17 7.26 -21.43
N ALA A 200 8.56 6.33 -22.20
CA ALA A 200 8.87 4.91 -22.04
C ALA A 200 10.28 4.59 -22.54
N ARG A 201 11.06 3.88 -21.72
CA ARG A 201 12.41 3.40 -22.05
C ARG A 201 12.43 1.95 -22.53
N SER A 202 11.30 1.24 -22.46
CA SER A 202 11.22 -0.15 -22.90
C SER A 202 10.03 -0.38 -23.84
N GLU A 203 10.17 -1.31 -24.78
CA GLU A 203 9.09 -1.71 -25.68
C GLU A 203 7.89 -2.30 -24.90
N ARG A 204 8.16 -2.97 -23.80
CA ARG A 204 7.08 -3.47 -22.92
C ARG A 204 6.24 -2.31 -22.39
N ALA A 205 6.86 -1.26 -21.82
CA ALA A 205 6.14 -0.11 -21.29
C ALA A 205 5.38 0.63 -22.39
N LYS A 206 5.96 0.79 -23.59
CA LYS A 206 5.26 1.37 -24.75
C LYS A 206 4.01 0.58 -25.12
N ARG A 207 4.12 -0.77 -25.15
CA ARG A 207 2.99 -1.65 -25.50
C ARG A 207 1.87 -1.57 -24.47
N VAL A 208 2.18 -1.61 -23.16
CA VAL A 208 1.18 -1.52 -22.10
C VAL A 208 0.50 -0.16 -22.15
N ALA A 209 1.28 0.94 -22.26
CA ALA A 209 0.72 2.28 -22.40
C ALA A 209 -0.16 2.42 -23.65
N ALA A 210 0.22 1.83 -24.77
CA ALA A 210 -0.59 1.84 -26.00
C ALA A 210 -1.91 1.08 -25.82
N LEU A 211 -1.92 -0.01 -25.04
CA LEU A 211 -3.13 -0.76 -24.72
C LEU A 211 -4.09 0.05 -23.87
N GLU A 212 -3.60 0.65 -22.79
CA GLU A 212 -4.40 1.45 -21.86
C GLU A 212 -4.89 2.78 -22.47
N ASN A 213 -4.10 3.36 -23.37
CA ASN A 213 -4.47 4.58 -24.08
C ASN A 213 -5.52 4.37 -25.19
N LYS A 214 -5.80 3.12 -25.62
CA LYS A 214 -6.76 2.82 -26.71
C LYS A 214 -8.19 3.26 -26.41
N SER A 215 -8.61 3.24 -25.17
CA SER A 215 -9.95 3.67 -24.79
C SER A 215 -10.18 5.18 -24.97
N ASP A 216 -9.11 5.93 -25.22
CA ASP A 216 -9.13 7.37 -25.46
C ASP A 216 -8.50 7.68 -26.84
N VAL A 217 -9.30 7.55 -27.90
CA VAL A 217 -8.90 7.71 -29.33
C VAL A 217 -8.57 9.19 -29.65
N ARG A 218 -7.93 9.91 -28.76
CA ARG A 218 -7.41 11.24 -29.09
C ARG A 218 -6.07 11.10 -29.79
N ASN A 219 -6.02 11.47 -31.07
CA ASN A 219 -4.79 12.01 -31.61
C ASN A 219 -4.29 13.07 -30.63
N MET A 220 -3.07 12.99 -30.16
CA MET A 220 -2.49 13.99 -29.28
C MET A 220 -2.74 15.36 -29.90
N SER A 221 -3.79 16.05 -29.49
CA SER A 221 -3.97 17.46 -29.80
C SER A 221 -2.78 18.24 -29.22
N GLY A 222 -2.45 19.38 -29.78
CA GLY A 222 -1.37 20.24 -29.23
C GLY A 222 -1.50 20.45 -27.72
N SER A 223 -2.73 20.61 -27.21
CA SER A 223 -3.02 20.76 -25.78
C SER A 223 -2.70 19.49 -24.96
N THR A 224 -2.90 18.30 -25.49
CA THR A 224 -2.56 17.03 -24.80
C THR A 224 -1.03 16.85 -24.75
N LYS A 225 -0.32 17.23 -25.82
CA LYS A 225 1.15 17.22 -25.87
C LYS A 225 1.74 18.24 -24.87
N GLN A 226 1.16 19.43 -24.79
CA GLN A 226 1.55 20.45 -23.83
C GLN A 226 1.31 19.97 -22.38
N ALA A 227 0.14 19.44 -22.06
CA ALA A 227 -0.17 18.88 -20.74
C ALA A 227 0.74 17.70 -20.38
N PHE A 228 1.14 16.86 -21.35
CA PHE A 228 2.12 15.81 -21.15
C PHE A 228 3.49 16.41 -20.79
N LEU A 229 3.98 17.40 -21.56
CA LEU A 229 5.26 18.06 -21.29
C LEU A 229 5.27 18.78 -19.93
N GLU A 230 4.18 19.44 -19.55
CA GLU A 230 4.01 20.06 -18.23
C GLU A 230 3.95 19.04 -17.09
N SER A 231 3.41 17.87 -17.36
CA SER A 231 3.38 16.74 -16.40
C SER A 231 4.74 16.11 -16.16
N LEU A 232 5.74 16.40 -17.02
CA LEU A 232 7.13 15.92 -16.87
C LEU A 232 7.95 16.74 -15.85
N ASN A 233 7.30 17.35 -14.87
CA ASN A 233 7.97 18.03 -13.77
C ASN A 233 8.82 17.01 -12.97
N ARG A 234 10.15 17.20 -12.95
CA ARG A 234 11.11 16.27 -12.33
C ARG A 234 10.81 15.93 -10.87
N PRO A 235 10.48 16.87 -9.96
CA PRO A 235 10.11 16.53 -8.59
C PRO A 235 8.92 15.59 -8.50
N ARG A 236 7.89 15.77 -9.33
CA ARG A 236 6.70 14.93 -9.36
C ARG A 236 6.98 13.54 -9.90
N ILE A 237 7.80 13.43 -10.95
CA ILE A 237 8.27 12.14 -11.49
C ILE A 237 9.02 11.38 -10.40
N THR A 238 9.95 12.04 -9.71
CA THR A 238 10.72 11.43 -8.61
C THR A 238 9.80 10.95 -7.47
N ALA A 239 8.81 11.76 -7.08
CA ALA A 239 7.84 11.38 -6.05
C ALA A 239 6.95 10.20 -6.50
N SER A 240 6.50 10.20 -7.76
CA SER A 240 5.75 9.08 -8.35
C SER A 240 6.58 7.80 -8.42
N HIS A 241 7.85 7.90 -8.77
CA HIS A 241 8.77 6.76 -8.78
C HIS A 241 8.97 6.17 -7.37
N LYS A 242 9.18 7.02 -6.35
CA LYS A 242 9.26 6.56 -4.95
C LYS A 242 7.97 5.86 -4.51
N LEU A 243 6.81 6.43 -4.83
CA LEU A 243 5.50 5.85 -4.53
C LEU A 243 5.34 4.49 -5.23
N SER A 244 5.73 4.38 -6.49
CA SER A 244 5.64 3.12 -7.25
C SER A 244 6.52 2.00 -6.65
N ILE A 245 7.72 2.33 -6.17
CA ILE A 245 8.62 1.37 -5.50
C ILE A 245 8.00 0.84 -4.20
N ASP A 246 7.46 1.74 -3.37
CA ASP A 246 6.88 1.33 -2.10
C ASP A 246 5.60 0.49 -2.30
N ILE A 247 4.78 0.85 -3.29
CA ILE A 247 3.59 0.07 -3.65
C ILE A 247 3.99 -1.30 -4.22
N GLN A 248 4.89 -1.35 -5.21
CA GLN A 248 5.31 -2.60 -5.85
C GLN A 248 5.83 -3.61 -4.83
N ARG A 249 6.75 -3.18 -3.96
CA ARG A 249 7.33 -4.01 -2.91
C ARG A 249 6.27 -4.60 -1.98
N ASN A 250 5.38 -3.77 -1.45
CA ASN A 250 4.40 -4.19 -0.46
C ASN A 250 3.26 -4.99 -1.09
N MET A 251 2.85 -4.67 -2.32
CA MET A 251 1.88 -5.43 -3.08
C MET A 251 2.39 -6.85 -3.36
N LEU A 252 3.61 -6.97 -3.86
CA LEU A 252 4.27 -8.25 -4.13
C LEU A 252 4.41 -9.09 -2.85
N TYR A 253 4.88 -8.48 -1.75
CA TYR A 253 5.00 -9.17 -0.47
C TYR A 253 3.66 -9.73 0.01
N SER A 254 2.58 -8.95 -0.07
CA SER A 254 1.25 -9.38 0.36
C SER A 254 0.65 -10.43 -0.58
N ALA A 255 0.87 -10.31 -1.89
CA ALA A 255 0.43 -11.27 -2.88
C ALA A 255 1.13 -12.63 -2.70
N ARG A 256 2.43 -12.64 -2.42
CA ARG A 256 3.25 -13.85 -2.18
C ARG A 256 2.90 -14.59 -0.89
N LYS A 257 2.26 -13.94 0.06
CA LYS A 257 1.68 -14.64 1.23
C LYS A 257 0.52 -15.55 0.85
N ILE A 258 -0.13 -15.30 -0.30
CA ILE A 258 -1.28 -16.10 -0.78
C ILE A 258 -0.83 -17.09 -1.86
N TYR A 259 -0.02 -16.61 -2.81
CA TYR A 259 0.58 -17.41 -3.88
C TYR A 259 2.06 -17.09 -3.98
N LYS A 260 2.91 -18.03 -3.58
CA LYS A 260 4.38 -17.83 -3.50
C LYS A 260 5.03 -17.51 -4.86
N ASP A 261 4.42 -17.96 -5.93
CA ASP A 261 4.88 -17.86 -7.32
C ASP A 261 4.42 -16.59 -8.05
N VAL A 262 3.95 -15.58 -7.35
CA VAL A 262 3.65 -14.28 -7.97
C VAL A 262 4.94 -13.64 -8.47
N VAL A 263 4.95 -13.32 -9.76
CA VAL A 263 6.12 -12.74 -10.45
C VAL A 263 6.16 -11.23 -10.20
N ASP A 264 7.37 -10.73 -9.94
CA ASP A 264 7.67 -9.30 -9.88
C ASP A 264 8.05 -8.81 -11.26
N SER A 265 7.16 -8.08 -11.92
CA SER A 265 7.46 -7.42 -13.20
C SER A 265 8.06 -6.02 -13.02
N GLY A 266 8.18 -5.57 -11.77
CA GLY A 266 8.95 -4.40 -11.38
C GLY A 266 8.21 -3.07 -11.50
N VAL A 267 8.99 -2.00 -11.38
CA VAL A 267 8.57 -0.62 -11.56
C VAL A 267 9.10 -0.10 -12.89
N ARG A 268 8.25 0.55 -13.66
CA ARG A 268 8.62 1.10 -14.98
C ARG A 268 7.99 2.48 -15.22
N GLU A 269 8.56 3.20 -16.15
CA GLU A 269 8.00 4.43 -16.69
C GLU A 269 7.27 4.21 -18.01
N GLY A 270 6.22 5.01 -18.25
CA GLY A 270 5.49 4.98 -19.51
C GLY A 270 4.54 6.15 -19.71
N PRO A 271 4.17 6.47 -20.95
CA PRO A 271 3.30 7.61 -21.30
C PRO A 271 1.81 7.25 -21.13
N PHE A 272 1.42 6.96 -19.90
CA PHE A 272 0.03 6.64 -19.57
C PHE A 272 -0.85 7.88 -19.50
N TRP A 273 -1.83 8.01 -20.38
CA TRP A 273 -2.69 9.19 -20.48
C TRP A 273 -3.56 9.40 -19.24
N VAL A 274 -3.90 8.34 -18.53
CA VAL A 274 -4.63 8.44 -17.26
C VAL A 274 -3.84 9.15 -16.17
N LEU A 275 -2.52 9.25 -16.31
CA LEU A 275 -1.65 9.96 -15.36
C LEU A 275 -1.32 11.40 -15.84
N VAL A 276 -1.60 11.71 -17.12
CA VAL A 276 -1.36 13.03 -17.69
C VAL A 276 -2.29 14.05 -17.04
N GLY A 277 -1.73 15.21 -16.66
CA GLY A 277 -2.47 16.28 -16.00
C GLY A 277 -2.65 16.11 -14.49
N ALA A 278 -2.18 15.00 -13.89
CA ALA A 278 -2.15 14.85 -12.43
C ALA A 278 -1.17 15.86 -11.82
N GLN A 279 -1.60 16.64 -10.84
CA GLN A 279 -0.79 17.65 -10.13
C GLN A 279 -0.12 17.09 -8.87
N MET A 280 -0.27 15.82 -8.59
CA MET A 280 0.28 15.08 -7.44
C MET A 280 1.06 13.85 -7.92
N PRO A 281 1.85 13.19 -7.04
CA PRO A 281 2.43 11.88 -7.34
C PRO A 281 1.34 10.89 -7.78
N SER A 282 1.58 10.24 -8.92
CA SER A 282 0.57 9.41 -9.56
C SER A 282 1.18 8.13 -10.15
N VAL A 283 0.47 7.01 -10.00
CA VAL A 283 0.90 5.70 -10.48
C VAL A 283 -0.25 4.92 -11.10
N LEU A 284 0.08 4.04 -12.05
CA LEU A 284 -0.80 3.02 -12.57
C LEU A 284 -0.27 1.66 -12.12
N ILE A 285 -1.15 0.82 -11.58
CA ILE A 285 -0.83 -0.50 -11.06
C ILE A 285 -1.48 -1.55 -11.94
N GLU A 286 -0.67 -2.45 -12.48
CA GLU A 286 -1.09 -3.67 -13.15
C GLU A 286 -1.07 -4.81 -12.14
N VAL A 287 -2.24 -5.26 -11.70
CA VAL A 287 -2.38 -6.25 -10.61
C VAL A 287 -2.13 -7.70 -11.06
N GLY A 288 -1.71 -7.89 -12.28
CA GLY A 288 -1.42 -9.17 -12.93
C GLY A 288 -2.05 -9.24 -14.31
N TYR A 289 -1.79 -10.31 -15.05
CA TYR A 289 -2.30 -10.51 -16.41
C TYR A 289 -3.64 -11.25 -16.41
N ILE A 290 -4.73 -10.54 -16.76
CA ILE A 290 -6.08 -11.13 -16.81
C ILE A 290 -6.19 -12.22 -17.90
N THR A 291 -5.36 -12.15 -18.95
CA THR A 291 -5.30 -13.13 -20.03
C THR A 291 -4.45 -14.35 -19.69
N HIS A 292 -3.58 -14.28 -18.66
CA HIS A 292 -2.77 -15.44 -18.26
C HIS A 292 -3.64 -16.52 -17.61
N PRO A 293 -3.51 -17.81 -17.99
CA PRO A 293 -4.41 -18.88 -17.54
C PRO A 293 -4.47 -19.03 -16.02
N LYS A 294 -3.36 -18.82 -15.31
CA LYS A 294 -3.25 -18.97 -13.86
C LYS A 294 -3.59 -17.66 -13.14
N GLU A 295 -2.95 -16.53 -13.51
CA GLU A 295 -3.20 -15.24 -12.89
C GLU A 295 -4.62 -14.76 -13.12
N GLY A 296 -5.13 -14.88 -14.36
CA GLY A 296 -6.49 -14.51 -14.70
C GLY A 296 -7.56 -15.25 -13.88
N LYS A 297 -7.27 -16.47 -13.39
CA LYS A 297 -8.14 -17.14 -12.41
C LYS A 297 -7.99 -16.52 -11.02
N ARG A 298 -6.75 -16.30 -10.54
CA ARG A 298 -6.44 -15.74 -9.22
C ARG A 298 -7.05 -14.36 -9.01
N LEU A 299 -7.04 -13.52 -10.04
CA LEU A 299 -7.60 -12.16 -10.01
C LEU A 299 -9.10 -12.12 -9.67
N PHE A 300 -9.83 -13.23 -9.85
CA PHE A 300 -11.25 -13.35 -9.48
C PHE A 300 -11.47 -13.94 -8.08
N TYR A 301 -10.43 -14.36 -7.36
CA TYR A 301 -10.56 -14.81 -5.98
C TYR A 301 -10.49 -13.64 -5.01
N SER A 302 -11.52 -13.49 -4.19
CA SER A 302 -11.63 -12.37 -3.23
C SER A 302 -10.47 -12.32 -2.24
N LYS A 303 -9.93 -13.47 -1.81
CA LYS A 303 -8.76 -13.54 -0.92
C LYS A 303 -7.53 -12.91 -1.58
N TYR A 304 -7.30 -13.15 -2.87
CA TYR A 304 -6.18 -12.59 -3.61
C TYR A 304 -6.38 -11.08 -3.85
N GLN A 305 -7.59 -10.66 -4.26
CA GLN A 305 -7.94 -9.24 -4.42
C GLN A 305 -7.72 -8.45 -3.12
N LYS A 306 -8.15 -9.00 -1.97
CA LYS A 306 -7.89 -8.41 -0.65
C LYS A 306 -6.41 -8.33 -0.32
N GLY A 307 -5.63 -9.36 -0.67
CA GLY A 307 -4.18 -9.38 -0.47
C GLY A 307 -3.47 -8.31 -1.29
N LEU A 308 -3.81 -8.15 -2.57
CA LEU A 308 -3.30 -7.09 -3.43
C LEU A 308 -3.64 -5.71 -2.87
N ALA A 309 -4.91 -5.48 -2.54
CA ALA A 309 -5.37 -4.22 -1.97
C ALA A 309 -4.69 -3.88 -0.62
N LEU A 310 -4.49 -4.88 0.25
CA LEU A 310 -3.77 -4.71 1.51
C LEU A 310 -2.30 -4.33 1.26
N GLY A 311 -1.65 -4.97 0.30
CA GLY A 311 -0.28 -4.68 -0.08
C GLY A 311 -0.12 -3.26 -0.63
N ILE A 312 -1.04 -2.83 -1.50
CA ILE A 312 -1.07 -1.44 -2.02
C ILE A 312 -1.24 -0.45 -0.86
N ALA A 313 -2.17 -0.71 0.07
CA ALA A 313 -2.38 0.14 1.24
C ALA A 313 -1.12 0.24 2.12
N ASN A 314 -0.40 -0.87 2.34
CA ASN A 314 0.87 -0.88 3.06
C ASN A 314 1.96 -0.08 2.33
N GLY A 315 1.98 -0.13 1.00
CA GLY A 315 2.89 0.68 0.19
C GLY A 315 2.62 2.17 0.30
N ILE A 316 1.35 2.57 0.35
CA ILE A 316 0.93 3.97 0.56
C ILE A 316 1.37 4.46 1.94
N ASP A 317 1.18 3.66 3.00
CA ASP A 317 1.66 4.00 4.36
C ASP A 317 3.19 4.15 4.37
N ALA A 318 3.91 3.23 3.73
CA ALA A 318 5.36 3.27 3.64
C ALA A 318 5.87 4.51 2.90
N TYR A 319 5.17 4.94 1.85
CA TYR A 319 5.47 6.16 1.12
C TYR A 319 5.29 7.41 2.00
N PHE A 320 4.14 7.58 2.65
CA PHE A 320 3.88 8.75 3.49
C PHE A 320 4.74 8.77 4.76
N ALA A 321 5.16 7.62 5.28
CA ALA A 321 6.11 7.57 6.40
C ALA A 321 7.48 8.17 6.05
N LYS A 322 7.87 8.15 4.77
CA LYS A 322 9.14 8.68 4.27
C LYS A 322 9.01 10.08 3.64
N ASN A 323 7.77 10.47 3.30
CA ASN A 323 7.45 11.73 2.61
C ASN A 323 6.21 12.33 3.31
N PRO A 324 6.38 12.88 4.52
CA PRO A 324 5.31 13.36 5.39
C PRO A 324 4.54 14.57 4.83
#